data_2931f3aef62376203da949f273955a75
#
_entry.id   2931f3aef62376203da949f273955a75
#
_cell.length_a   1.000
_cell.length_b   1.000
_cell.length_c   1.000
_cell.angle_alpha   90.00
_cell.angle_beta   90.00
_cell.angle_gamma   90.00
#
_symmetry.space_group_name_H-M   'P 1'
#
loop_
_entity.id
_entity.type
_entity.pdbx_description
1 polymer ?
#
loop_
_entity_poly.entity_id
_entity_poly.type
_entity_poly.pdbx_seq_one_letter_code
_entity_poly.pdbx_strand_id
1 'polypeptide(L)'
;MKSILDNRPELAKEVNKVAEVAGYLWQKGWAERNGGNITVNITEYVDDEIRQMPAISEVKQIGVTLPHLKGCYFYCKGTNMRMRDLARWPMDNGSVIRILDDCASYVIIADKPVQPTSEVPSHLSVHNYLISIGSPYKASVHTHPIELIALSHNKKFMEKDVATNLLWSMIPETKAFCPRGLGMIPYQLPSSVELADATIKELADYDVVMWEKHGIFAVDRDVMAAFDQIDVLNKSALIYIAAKNMGFKPDGMSQEQMKEMSVAFNLPK
;
A
#
# COMPACT_ATOMS: atom_id res chain seq x y z
N MET A 1 14.18 22.45 -16.72
CA MET A 1 12.82 22.03 -17.15
C MET A 1 11.87 22.35 -15.99
N LYS A 2 10.66 22.85 -16.27
CA LYS A 2 9.68 23.15 -15.23
C LYS A 2 9.17 21.83 -14.67
N SER A 3 9.07 21.68 -13.33
CA SER A 3 8.52 20.44 -12.72
C SER A 3 7.03 20.29 -13.02
N ILE A 4 6.55 19.05 -13.12
CA ILE A 4 5.11 18.77 -13.22
C ILE A 4 4.34 19.31 -12.01
N LEU A 5 5.00 19.52 -10.88
CA LEU A 5 4.40 20.04 -9.65
C LEU A 5 4.27 21.59 -9.66
N ASP A 6 4.96 22.29 -10.56
CA ASP A 6 4.94 23.74 -10.61
C ASP A 6 3.53 24.27 -10.92
N ASN A 7 3.03 25.17 -10.06
CA ASN A 7 1.67 25.73 -10.10
C ASN A 7 0.53 24.72 -9.89
N ARG A 8 0.83 23.52 -9.30
CA ARG A 8 -0.15 22.46 -9.01
C ARG A 8 -0.10 22.06 -7.54
N PRO A 9 -0.60 22.90 -6.62
CA PRO A 9 -0.45 22.69 -5.18
C PRO A 9 -1.10 21.39 -4.70
N GLU A 10 -2.24 20.96 -5.26
CA GLU A 10 -2.90 19.72 -4.84
C GLU A 10 -2.11 18.49 -5.28
N LEU A 11 -1.58 18.45 -6.50
CA LEU A 11 -0.69 17.39 -6.95
C LEU A 11 0.60 17.34 -6.11
N ALA A 12 1.19 18.51 -5.85
CA ALA A 12 2.38 18.63 -5.00
C ALA A 12 2.10 18.10 -3.58
N LYS A 13 0.92 18.38 -3.03
CA LYS A 13 0.51 17.87 -1.72
C LYS A 13 0.43 16.34 -1.70
N GLU A 14 -0.15 15.72 -2.73
CA GLU A 14 -0.22 14.25 -2.81
C GLU A 14 1.18 13.62 -2.94
N VAL A 15 2.05 14.17 -3.76
CA VAL A 15 3.44 13.70 -3.87
C VAL A 15 4.21 13.89 -2.55
N ASN A 16 3.96 14.98 -1.83
CA ASN A 16 4.57 15.22 -0.52
C ASN A 16 4.07 14.25 0.55
N LYS A 17 2.80 13.85 0.54
CA LYS A 17 2.30 12.75 1.40
C LYS A 17 3.05 11.45 1.15
N VAL A 18 3.34 11.12 -0.12
CA VAL A 18 4.15 9.93 -0.46
C VAL A 18 5.56 10.06 0.10
N ALA A 19 6.19 11.24 -0.02
CA ALA A 19 7.51 11.50 0.55
C ALA A 19 7.52 11.37 2.08
N GLU A 20 6.49 11.86 2.75
CA GLU A 20 6.32 11.77 4.20
C GLU A 20 6.19 10.32 4.65
N VAL A 21 5.30 9.53 4.03
CA VAL A 21 5.14 8.09 4.31
C VAL A 21 6.42 7.32 4.03
N ALA A 22 7.11 7.60 2.92
CA ALA A 22 8.40 6.98 2.63
C ALA A 22 9.44 7.25 3.75
N GLY A 23 9.41 8.45 4.33
CA GLY A 23 10.21 8.81 5.50
C GLY A 23 9.85 7.99 6.73
N TYR A 24 8.57 7.81 7.03
CA TYR A 24 8.10 6.98 8.15
C TYR A 24 8.48 5.50 7.97
N LEU A 25 8.29 4.93 6.78
CA LEU A 25 8.68 3.56 6.47
C LEU A 25 10.17 3.31 6.67
N TRP A 26 11.01 4.27 6.26
CA TRP A 26 12.45 4.20 6.48
C TRP A 26 12.80 4.31 7.97
N GLN A 27 12.22 5.25 8.71
CA GLN A 27 12.49 5.46 10.14
C GLN A 27 12.07 4.26 11.00
N LYS A 28 10.98 3.58 10.63
CA LYS A 28 10.51 2.37 11.31
C LYS A 28 11.32 1.10 10.96
N GLY A 29 12.27 1.19 10.01
CA GLY A 29 13.04 0.04 9.54
C GLY A 29 12.23 -0.95 8.70
N TRP A 30 11.14 -0.48 8.07
CA TRP A 30 10.24 -1.31 7.26
C TRP A 30 10.55 -1.27 5.76
N ALA A 31 11.61 -0.58 5.37
CA ALA A 31 11.99 -0.37 3.98
C ALA A 31 13.51 -0.46 3.83
N GLU A 32 14.05 -1.65 4.06
CA GLU A 32 15.48 -1.93 3.91
C GLU A 32 15.91 -1.76 2.45
N ARG A 33 17.10 -1.23 2.22
CA ARG A 33 17.69 -0.98 0.91
C ARG A 33 16.68 -0.29 -0.04
N ASN A 34 16.18 -0.99 -1.05
CA ASN A 34 15.16 -0.54 -2.01
C ASN A 34 13.78 -1.20 -1.78
N GLY A 35 13.61 -1.89 -0.65
CA GLY A 35 12.38 -2.56 -0.27
C GLY A 35 11.18 -1.63 -0.15
N GLY A 36 10.00 -2.21 -0.26
CA GLY A 36 8.74 -1.50 -0.23
C GLY A 36 8.40 -0.72 -1.49
N ASN A 37 7.13 -0.52 -1.74
CA ASN A 37 6.60 0.19 -2.92
C ASN A 37 5.40 1.06 -2.53
N ILE A 38 5.23 2.17 -3.23
CA ILE A 38 4.08 3.06 -3.11
C ILE A 38 3.61 3.40 -4.51
N THR A 39 2.31 3.31 -4.74
CA THR A 39 1.66 3.77 -5.98
C THR A 39 0.38 4.52 -5.63
N VAL A 40 0.22 5.71 -6.21
CA VAL A 40 -0.94 6.56 -5.99
C VAL A 40 -1.58 6.92 -7.32
N ASN A 41 -2.89 6.72 -7.44
CA ASN A 41 -3.68 7.21 -8.56
C ASN A 41 -3.84 8.73 -8.41
N ILE A 42 -3.22 9.48 -9.31
CA ILE A 42 -3.21 10.95 -9.32
C ILE A 42 -4.10 11.54 -10.44
N THR A 43 -4.93 10.73 -11.07
CA THR A 43 -5.72 11.11 -12.26
C THR A 43 -6.61 12.35 -12.01
N GLU A 44 -7.14 12.50 -10.80
CA GLU A 44 -8.00 13.64 -10.45
C GLU A 44 -7.25 15.00 -10.38
N TYR A 45 -5.92 14.96 -10.23
CA TYR A 45 -5.06 16.15 -10.16
C TYR A 45 -4.47 16.54 -11.52
N VAL A 46 -4.84 15.80 -12.59
CA VAL A 46 -4.28 15.97 -13.93
C VAL A 46 -5.11 17.00 -14.70
N ASP A 47 -4.48 18.14 -15.02
CA ASP A 47 -5.04 19.19 -15.87
C ASP A 47 -4.76 18.97 -17.37
N ASP A 48 -5.27 19.84 -18.21
CA ASP A 48 -5.06 19.76 -19.66
C ASP A 48 -3.61 19.95 -20.10
N GLU A 49 -2.80 20.72 -19.33
CA GLU A 49 -1.38 20.87 -19.61
C GLU A 49 -0.65 19.54 -19.38
N ILE A 50 -0.94 18.83 -18.28
CA ILE A 50 -0.35 17.50 -18.01
C ILE A 50 -0.80 16.49 -19.09
N ARG A 51 -2.08 16.53 -19.51
CA ARG A 51 -2.59 15.63 -20.56
C ARG A 51 -1.83 15.78 -21.88
N GLN A 52 -1.37 16.99 -22.17
CA GLN A 52 -0.61 17.33 -23.38
C GLN A 52 0.91 17.16 -23.23
N MET A 53 1.41 16.85 -22.03
CA MET A 53 2.84 16.63 -21.82
C MET A 53 3.33 15.46 -22.69
N PRO A 54 4.46 15.67 -23.39
CA PRO A 54 5.06 14.59 -24.17
C PRO A 54 5.59 13.49 -23.26
N ALA A 55 5.61 12.27 -23.76
CA ALA A 55 6.32 11.17 -23.13
C ALA A 55 7.83 11.47 -23.11
N ILE A 56 8.48 11.22 -21.97
CA ILE A 56 9.94 11.30 -21.82
C ILE A 56 10.59 9.90 -21.78
N SER A 57 9.80 8.87 -22.02
CA SER A 57 10.24 7.48 -22.18
C SER A 57 9.65 6.88 -23.44
N GLU A 58 10.25 5.77 -23.90
CA GLU A 58 9.58 4.86 -24.81
C GLU A 58 8.35 4.23 -24.15
N VAL A 59 7.45 3.67 -24.97
CA VAL A 59 6.30 2.88 -24.50
C VAL A 59 6.81 1.63 -23.77
N LYS A 60 6.28 1.41 -22.56
CA LYS A 60 6.60 0.27 -21.69
C LYS A 60 5.39 -0.62 -21.53
N GLN A 61 5.60 -1.93 -21.63
CA GLN A 61 4.54 -2.91 -21.42
C GLN A 61 4.32 -3.14 -19.91
N ILE A 62 3.05 -3.22 -19.50
CA ILE A 62 2.66 -3.59 -18.13
C ILE A 62 2.78 -5.11 -17.95
N GLY A 63 2.53 -5.87 -19.00
CA GLY A 63 2.51 -7.33 -18.98
C GLY A 63 1.11 -7.93 -18.76
N VAL A 64 0.12 -7.09 -18.42
CA VAL A 64 -1.30 -7.46 -18.29
C VAL A 64 -2.15 -6.35 -18.87
N THR A 65 -3.39 -6.69 -19.27
CA THR A 65 -4.37 -5.70 -19.77
C THR A 65 -5.29 -5.27 -18.63
N LEU A 66 -5.39 -3.95 -18.40
CA LEU A 66 -6.08 -3.33 -17.25
C LEU A 66 -7.15 -2.33 -17.75
N PRO A 67 -8.32 -2.80 -18.20
CA PRO A 67 -9.28 -2.00 -18.98
C PRO A 67 -9.84 -0.80 -18.22
N HIS A 68 -9.89 -0.84 -16.88
CA HIS A 68 -10.39 0.27 -16.07
C HIS A 68 -9.34 1.38 -15.85
N LEU A 69 -8.08 1.17 -16.28
CA LEU A 69 -7.01 2.16 -16.13
C LEU A 69 -6.76 3.02 -17.38
N LYS A 70 -7.59 2.90 -18.43
CA LYS A 70 -7.42 3.69 -19.65
C LYS A 70 -7.29 5.18 -19.33
N GLY A 71 -6.17 5.78 -19.74
CA GLY A 71 -5.91 7.22 -19.56
C GLY A 71 -5.70 7.66 -18.11
N CYS A 72 -5.56 6.73 -17.16
CA CYS A 72 -5.22 7.04 -15.78
C CYS A 72 -3.75 7.43 -15.63
N TYR A 73 -3.48 8.17 -14.55
CA TYR A 73 -2.14 8.64 -14.19
C TYR A 73 -1.78 8.17 -12.79
N PHE A 74 -0.55 7.71 -12.63
CA PHE A 74 -0.04 7.22 -11.34
C PHE A 74 1.29 7.85 -11.00
N TYR A 75 1.45 8.20 -9.72
CA TYR A 75 2.76 8.42 -9.14
C TYR A 75 3.23 7.11 -8.50
N CYS A 76 4.44 6.65 -8.88
CA CYS A 76 4.99 5.37 -8.44
C CYS A 76 6.41 5.58 -7.90
N LYS A 77 6.75 4.89 -6.81
CA LYS A 77 8.15 4.78 -6.38
C LYS A 77 9.00 4.19 -7.51
N GLY A 78 10.19 4.74 -7.74
CA GLY A 78 11.14 4.24 -8.73
C GLY A 78 11.75 2.88 -8.38
N THR A 79 12.03 2.07 -9.41
CA THR A 79 12.76 0.80 -9.23
C THR A 79 14.17 1.09 -8.70
N ASN A 80 14.67 0.23 -7.81
CA ASN A 80 15.96 0.37 -7.12
C ASN A 80 16.13 1.65 -6.28
N MET A 81 15.12 2.52 -6.23
CA MET A 81 15.14 3.71 -5.39
C MET A 81 14.82 3.35 -3.93
N ARG A 82 15.41 4.09 -3.00
CA ARG A 82 15.24 3.86 -1.56
C ARG A 82 14.16 4.78 -0.99
N MET A 83 13.37 4.29 -0.04
CA MET A 83 12.35 5.12 0.63
C MET A 83 12.95 6.37 1.28
N ARG A 84 14.14 6.27 1.88
CA ARG A 84 14.85 7.44 2.46
C ARG A 84 15.20 8.52 1.45
N ASP A 85 15.45 8.13 0.19
CA ASP A 85 15.78 9.07 -0.88
C ASP A 85 14.50 9.62 -1.52
N LEU A 86 13.46 8.79 -1.67
CA LEU A 86 12.11 9.21 -2.05
C LEU A 86 11.54 10.25 -1.08
N ALA A 87 11.77 10.09 0.22
CA ALA A 87 11.36 11.05 1.26
C ALA A 87 12.00 12.45 1.09
N ARG A 88 13.20 12.49 0.56
CA ARG A 88 13.95 13.75 0.40
C ARG A 88 13.75 14.41 -0.96
N TRP A 89 13.68 13.58 -2.00
CA TRP A 89 13.64 13.99 -3.39
C TRP A 89 12.62 13.16 -4.17
N PRO A 90 11.31 13.41 -3.94
CA PRO A 90 10.25 12.55 -4.48
C PRO A 90 10.25 12.51 -6.02
N MET A 91 10.51 13.64 -6.70
CA MET A 91 10.54 13.68 -8.16
C MET A 91 11.82 13.09 -8.78
N ASP A 92 12.88 12.90 -7.97
CA ASP A 92 14.12 12.24 -8.40
C ASP A 92 14.08 10.71 -8.19
N ASN A 93 13.19 10.24 -7.32
CA ASN A 93 13.10 8.84 -6.91
C ASN A 93 11.71 8.22 -7.16
N GLY A 94 10.79 9.00 -7.70
CA GLY A 94 9.47 8.59 -8.14
C GLY A 94 9.27 8.85 -9.64
N SER A 95 8.23 8.25 -10.18
CA SER A 95 7.86 8.31 -11.59
C SER A 95 6.39 8.70 -11.71
N VAL A 96 6.07 9.60 -12.63
CA VAL A 96 4.69 9.83 -13.07
C VAL A 96 4.47 9.11 -14.38
N ILE A 97 3.55 8.17 -14.39
CA ILE A 97 3.21 7.37 -15.55
C ILE A 97 1.78 7.68 -16.02
N ARG A 98 1.57 7.61 -17.34
CA ARG A 98 0.26 7.65 -17.99
C ARG A 98 -0.01 6.32 -18.67
N ILE A 99 -1.15 5.69 -18.34
CA ILE A 99 -1.61 4.46 -18.98
C ILE A 99 -2.17 4.82 -20.35
N LEU A 100 -1.79 4.06 -21.37
CA LEU A 100 -2.19 4.29 -22.75
C LEU A 100 -3.57 3.69 -23.06
N ASP A 101 -4.08 4.00 -24.24
CA ASP A 101 -5.42 3.58 -24.69
C ASP A 101 -5.58 2.07 -24.87
N ASP A 102 -4.46 1.35 -25.05
CA ASP A 102 -4.41 -0.11 -25.14
C ASP A 102 -4.63 -0.80 -23.78
N CYS A 103 -4.61 -0.03 -22.67
CA CYS A 103 -4.74 -0.54 -21.31
C CYS A 103 -3.69 -1.60 -20.91
N ALA A 104 -2.62 -1.75 -21.68
CA ALA A 104 -1.58 -2.76 -21.50
C ALA A 104 -0.17 -2.15 -21.46
N SER A 105 -0.08 -0.84 -21.71
CA SER A 105 1.18 -0.11 -21.75
C SER A 105 1.09 1.25 -21.09
N TYR A 106 2.25 1.83 -20.76
CA TYR A 106 2.38 3.16 -20.17
C TYR A 106 3.58 3.92 -20.73
N VAL A 107 3.59 5.21 -20.52
CA VAL A 107 4.73 6.10 -20.73
C VAL A 107 5.02 6.89 -19.46
N ILE A 108 6.29 7.30 -19.29
CA ILE A 108 6.69 8.25 -18.26
C ILE A 108 6.55 9.66 -18.81
N ILE A 109 5.94 10.57 -18.05
CA ILE A 109 5.63 11.93 -18.50
C ILE A 109 6.24 13.05 -17.66
N ALA A 110 6.91 12.74 -16.56
CA ALA A 110 7.31 13.79 -15.64
C ALA A 110 8.72 13.69 -15.10
N ASP A 111 9.25 14.85 -15.01
CA ASP A 111 10.51 15.46 -14.58
C ASP A 111 11.74 14.67 -15.01
N LYS A 112 11.83 13.42 -14.67
CA LYS A 112 12.94 12.51 -14.98
C LYS A 112 12.45 11.15 -15.44
N PRO A 113 13.18 10.45 -16.33
CA PRO A 113 12.76 9.12 -16.83
C PRO A 113 13.06 8.01 -15.81
N VAL A 114 12.65 8.22 -14.55
CA VAL A 114 12.76 7.22 -13.49
C VAL A 114 11.82 6.06 -13.80
N GLN A 115 12.37 4.86 -13.94
CA GLN A 115 11.54 3.67 -14.15
C GLN A 115 10.75 3.38 -12.87
N PRO A 116 9.42 3.17 -12.95
CA PRO A 116 8.62 2.78 -11.79
C PRO A 116 9.05 1.41 -11.26
N THR A 117 8.64 1.10 -10.03
CA THR A 117 8.94 -0.19 -9.37
C THR A 117 8.68 -1.38 -10.30
N SER A 118 9.47 -2.44 -10.17
CA SER A 118 9.24 -3.71 -10.89
C SER A 118 7.90 -4.39 -10.53
N GLU A 119 7.28 -3.99 -9.42
CA GLU A 119 5.96 -4.47 -8.98
C GLU A 119 4.80 -3.63 -9.52
N VAL A 120 5.06 -2.70 -10.46
CA VAL A 120 4.00 -1.93 -11.14
C VAL A 120 2.86 -2.80 -11.67
N PRO A 121 3.10 -3.95 -12.32
CA PRO A 121 1.99 -4.80 -12.78
C PRO A 121 1.03 -5.19 -11.65
N SER A 122 1.55 -5.62 -10.50
CA SER A 122 0.73 -6.00 -9.33
C SER A 122 -0.02 -4.81 -8.74
N HIS A 123 0.66 -3.67 -8.53
CA HIS A 123 0.02 -2.45 -8.03
C HIS A 123 -1.07 -1.93 -8.96
N LEU A 124 -0.80 -1.88 -10.28
CA LEU A 124 -1.78 -1.43 -11.26
C LEU A 124 -2.96 -2.41 -11.39
N SER A 125 -2.74 -3.72 -11.26
CA SER A 125 -3.82 -4.72 -11.22
C SER A 125 -4.75 -4.48 -10.02
N VAL A 126 -4.20 -4.15 -8.85
CA VAL A 126 -4.99 -3.74 -7.68
C VAL A 126 -5.77 -2.46 -7.97
N HIS A 127 -5.15 -1.43 -8.52
CA HIS A 127 -5.86 -0.19 -8.88
C HIS A 127 -6.96 -0.43 -9.92
N ASN A 128 -6.72 -1.29 -10.91
CA ASN A 128 -7.74 -1.70 -11.87
C ASN A 128 -8.95 -2.36 -11.19
N TYR A 129 -8.70 -3.26 -10.24
CA TYR A 129 -9.75 -3.87 -9.41
C TYR A 129 -10.51 -2.81 -8.60
N LEU A 130 -9.81 -1.93 -7.88
CA LEU A 130 -10.43 -0.88 -7.06
C LEU A 130 -11.35 0.03 -7.89
N ILE A 131 -10.91 0.45 -9.07
CA ILE A 131 -11.73 1.26 -9.97
C ILE A 131 -12.93 0.44 -10.49
N SER A 132 -12.75 -0.83 -10.83
CA SER A 132 -13.81 -1.69 -11.35
C SER A 132 -15.00 -1.85 -10.40
N ILE A 133 -14.72 -1.81 -9.08
CA ILE A 133 -15.76 -1.91 -8.03
C ILE A 133 -16.23 -0.55 -7.51
N GLY A 134 -15.79 0.56 -8.13
CA GLY A 134 -16.14 1.92 -7.69
C GLY A 134 -15.58 2.30 -6.32
N SER A 135 -14.45 1.71 -5.91
CA SER A 135 -13.80 2.03 -4.64
C SER A 135 -13.26 3.47 -4.63
N PRO A 136 -13.35 4.20 -3.50
CA PRO A 136 -12.73 5.50 -3.34
C PRO A 136 -11.21 5.43 -3.11
N TYR A 137 -10.64 4.24 -3.02
CA TYR A 137 -9.23 4.04 -2.69
C TYR A 137 -8.31 4.40 -3.86
N LYS A 138 -7.27 5.17 -3.58
CA LYS A 138 -6.36 5.73 -4.57
C LYS A 138 -4.89 5.41 -4.32
N ALA A 139 -4.56 4.87 -3.15
CA ALA A 139 -3.19 4.53 -2.79
C ALA A 139 -3.03 3.04 -2.51
N SER A 140 -1.86 2.53 -2.85
CA SER A 140 -1.38 1.22 -2.45
C SER A 140 0.04 1.32 -1.90
N VAL A 141 0.27 0.68 -0.74
CA VAL A 141 1.54 0.66 -0.02
C VAL A 141 1.94 -0.78 0.25
N HIS A 142 3.14 -1.16 -0.17
CA HIS A 142 3.78 -2.41 0.22
C HIS A 142 5.04 -2.11 1.03
N THR A 143 5.22 -2.80 2.16
CA THR A 143 6.36 -2.61 3.07
C THR A 143 6.59 -3.82 3.96
N HIS A 144 7.69 -3.83 4.75
CA HIS A 144 8.18 -4.98 5.49
C HIS A 144 8.17 -4.76 7.02
N PRO A 145 6.99 -4.64 7.69
CA PRO A 145 6.92 -4.45 9.14
C PRO A 145 7.36 -5.74 9.85
N ILE A 146 8.42 -5.63 10.64
CA ILE A 146 9.17 -6.77 11.22
C ILE A 146 8.26 -7.65 12.07
N GLU A 147 7.44 -7.05 12.93
CA GLU A 147 6.62 -7.78 13.90
C GLU A 147 5.48 -8.55 13.22
N LEU A 148 4.86 -7.96 12.20
CA LEU A 148 3.83 -8.64 11.41
C LEU A 148 4.44 -9.77 10.57
N ILE A 149 5.61 -9.55 9.97
CA ILE A 149 6.33 -10.62 9.26
C ILE A 149 6.68 -11.75 10.23
N ALA A 150 7.18 -11.43 11.43
CA ALA A 150 7.50 -12.44 12.45
C ALA A 150 6.28 -13.29 12.81
N LEU A 151 5.09 -12.71 12.94
CA LEU A 151 3.85 -13.47 13.18
C LEU A 151 3.56 -14.44 12.03
N SER A 152 3.78 -14.04 10.78
CA SER A 152 3.50 -14.87 9.61
C SER A 152 4.38 -16.14 9.49
N HIS A 153 5.47 -16.23 10.26
CA HIS A 153 6.27 -17.45 10.36
C HIS A 153 5.60 -18.58 11.16
N ASN A 154 4.51 -18.29 11.84
CA ASN A 154 3.74 -19.30 12.56
C ASN A 154 2.44 -19.61 11.79
N LYS A 155 2.30 -20.86 11.33
CA LYS A 155 1.14 -21.33 10.54
C LYS A 155 -0.21 -21.06 11.21
N LYS A 156 -0.27 -21.02 12.54
CA LYS A 156 -1.49 -20.70 13.28
C LYS A 156 -2.01 -19.30 12.96
N PHE A 157 -1.11 -18.32 12.77
CA PHE A 157 -1.51 -16.96 12.41
C PHE A 157 -1.88 -16.79 10.94
N MET A 158 -1.59 -17.81 10.12
CA MET A 158 -2.03 -17.85 8.73
C MET A 158 -3.47 -18.38 8.57
N GLU A 159 -4.07 -18.91 9.64
CA GLU A 159 -5.48 -19.31 9.63
C GLU A 159 -6.38 -18.08 9.62
N LYS A 160 -7.49 -18.16 8.88
CA LYS A 160 -8.45 -17.06 8.74
C LYS A 160 -8.87 -16.52 10.11
N ASP A 161 -8.90 -15.21 10.25
CA ASP A 161 -9.32 -14.47 11.43
C ASP A 161 -8.48 -14.67 12.71
N VAL A 162 -7.54 -15.63 12.76
CA VAL A 162 -6.70 -15.84 13.95
C VAL A 162 -5.78 -14.64 14.20
N ALA A 163 -5.07 -14.17 13.19
CA ALA A 163 -4.23 -12.98 13.29
C ALA A 163 -5.07 -11.73 13.56
N THR A 164 -6.17 -11.55 12.83
CA THR A 164 -7.10 -10.43 13.00
C THR A 164 -7.61 -10.33 14.46
N ASN A 165 -8.14 -11.43 14.99
CA ASN A 165 -8.67 -11.45 16.37
C ASN A 165 -7.59 -11.19 17.41
N LEU A 166 -6.37 -11.73 17.20
CA LEU A 166 -5.24 -11.44 18.07
C LEU A 166 -4.92 -9.94 18.05
N LEU A 167 -4.72 -9.36 16.87
CA LEU A 167 -4.30 -7.96 16.74
C LEU A 167 -5.37 -7.01 17.26
N TRP A 168 -6.64 -7.26 16.98
CA TRP A 168 -7.74 -6.46 17.52
C TRP A 168 -7.82 -6.49 19.05
N SER A 169 -7.43 -7.61 19.67
CA SER A 169 -7.49 -7.74 21.12
C SER A 169 -6.36 -7.01 21.86
N MET A 170 -5.31 -6.57 21.19
CA MET A 170 -4.15 -5.97 21.86
C MET A 170 -4.35 -4.50 22.28
N ILE A 171 -4.98 -3.69 21.42
CA ILE A 171 -5.36 -2.30 21.71
C ILE A 171 -6.65 -1.93 20.96
N PRO A 172 -7.49 -1.04 21.52
CA PRO A 172 -8.75 -0.63 20.91
C PRO A 172 -8.59 -0.03 19.51
N GLU A 173 -7.55 0.77 19.30
CA GLU A 173 -7.28 1.48 18.05
C GLU A 173 -7.17 0.54 16.86
N THR A 174 -6.65 -0.68 17.06
CA THR A 174 -6.48 -1.63 15.95
C THR A 174 -7.82 -2.02 15.34
N LYS A 175 -8.83 -2.29 16.15
CA LYS A 175 -10.17 -2.56 15.63
C LYS A 175 -10.85 -1.30 15.09
N ALA A 176 -10.60 -0.15 15.71
CA ALA A 176 -11.20 1.12 15.30
C ALA A 176 -10.70 1.58 13.93
N PHE A 177 -9.39 1.46 13.66
CA PHE A 177 -8.78 1.93 12.42
C PHE A 177 -8.60 0.85 11.34
N CYS A 178 -8.61 -0.44 11.74
CA CYS A 178 -8.58 -1.58 10.82
C CYS A 178 -9.80 -2.49 11.04
N PRO A 179 -11.03 -1.97 10.87
CA PRO A 179 -12.25 -2.72 11.21
C PRO A 179 -12.48 -3.95 10.33
N ARG A 180 -11.88 -4.00 9.15
CA ARG A 180 -11.93 -5.17 8.26
C ARG A 180 -10.86 -6.22 8.60
N GLY A 181 -9.90 -5.89 9.49
CA GLY A 181 -8.87 -6.81 9.94
C GLY A 181 -7.69 -6.95 8.98
N LEU A 182 -7.05 -8.12 9.00
CA LEU A 182 -5.85 -8.45 8.23
C LEU A 182 -6.07 -9.73 7.42
N GLY A 183 -6.07 -9.62 6.09
CA GLY A 183 -6.06 -10.77 5.19
C GLY A 183 -4.71 -11.48 5.21
N MET A 184 -4.69 -12.79 4.97
CA MET A 184 -3.47 -13.61 5.04
C MET A 184 -3.32 -14.42 3.76
N ILE A 185 -2.24 -14.16 3.02
CA ILE A 185 -1.92 -14.86 1.76
C ILE A 185 -0.73 -15.79 2.01
N PRO A 186 -0.88 -17.11 1.79
CA PRO A 186 0.25 -18.05 1.82
C PRO A 186 1.35 -17.63 0.87
N TYR A 187 2.59 -18.01 1.17
CA TYR A 187 3.76 -17.63 0.36
C TYR A 187 3.54 -17.83 -1.13
N GLN A 188 3.76 -16.77 -1.87
CA GLN A 188 3.82 -16.72 -3.33
C GLN A 188 5.14 -16.06 -3.75
N LEU A 189 5.59 -16.34 -4.96
CA LEU A 189 6.79 -15.72 -5.49
C LEU A 189 6.58 -14.20 -5.62
N PRO A 190 7.47 -13.36 -5.05
CA PRO A 190 7.39 -11.91 -5.21
C PRO A 190 7.32 -11.49 -6.69
N SER A 191 6.52 -10.49 -6.99
CA SER A 191 6.28 -9.95 -8.35
C SER A 191 5.61 -10.94 -9.32
N SER A 192 5.04 -12.04 -8.84
CA SER A 192 4.29 -12.98 -9.68
C SER A 192 2.85 -12.53 -9.92
N VAL A 193 2.25 -13.06 -10.99
CA VAL A 193 0.82 -12.84 -11.28
C VAL A 193 -0.03 -13.51 -10.21
N GLU A 194 0.36 -14.67 -9.72
CA GLU A 194 -0.33 -15.42 -8.67
C GLU A 194 -0.43 -14.61 -7.37
N LEU A 195 0.65 -13.89 -7.00
CA LEU A 195 0.62 -12.99 -5.84
C LEU A 195 -0.35 -11.83 -6.05
N ALA A 196 -0.36 -11.24 -7.24
CA ALA A 196 -1.28 -10.15 -7.58
C ALA A 196 -2.75 -10.61 -7.52
N ASP A 197 -3.07 -11.77 -8.10
CA ASP A 197 -4.41 -12.34 -8.12
C ASP A 197 -4.88 -12.71 -6.69
N ALA A 198 -4.00 -13.33 -5.89
CA ALA A 198 -4.29 -13.64 -4.50
C ALA A 198 -4.53 -12.35 -3.68
N THR A 199 -3.74 -11.30 -3.93
CA THR A 199 -3.89 -10.00 -3.28
C THR A 199 -5.26 -9.38 -3.62
N ILE A 200 -5.64 -9.35 -4.88
CA ILE A 200 -6.94 -8.82 -5.33
C ILE A 200 -8.08 -9.60 -4.70
N LYS A 201 -7.98 -10.92 -4.62
CA LYS A 201 -9.01 -11.78 -4.01
C LYS A 201 -9.21 -11.46 -2.52
N GLU A 202 -8.12 -11.30 -1.77
CA GLU A 202 -8.19 -10.96 -0.35
C GLU A 202 -8.67 -9.51 -0.11
N LEU A 203 -8.35 -8.57 -1.00
CA LEU A 203 -8.81 -7.18 -0.91
C LEU A 203 -10.34 -7.01 -1.11
N ALA A 204 -11.06 -8.06 -1.53
CA ALA A 204 -12.51 -8.05 -1.49
C ALA A 204 -13.05 -7.98 -0.05
N ASP A 205 -12.37 -8.61 0.90
CA ASP A 205 -12.78 -8.69 2.30
C ASP A 205 -11.94 -7.78 3.23
N TYR A 206 -10.70 -7.44 2.88
CA TYR A 206 -9.74 -6.71 3.70
C TYR A 206 -9.20 -5.49 2.97
N ASP A 207 -8.73 -4.48 3.72
CA ASP A 207 -7.99 -3.33 3.18
C ASP A 207 -6.48 -3.50 3.30
N VAL A 208 -6.06 -4.44 4.16
CA VAL A 208 -4.66 -4.77 4.42
C VAL A 208 -4.48 -6.28 4.35
N VAL A 209 -3.46 -6.72 3.62
CA VAL A 209 -3.15 -8.14 3.45
C VAL A 209 -1.68 -8.43 3.76
N MET A 210 -1.42 -9.52 4.48
CA MET A 210 -0.09 -10.04 4.77
C MET A 210 0.31 -11.06 3.71
N TRP A 211 1.43 -10.87 3.07
CA TRP A 211 2.13 -11.85 2.26
C TRP A 211 3.07 -12.65 3.18
N GLU A 212 2.76 -13.93 3.39
CA GLU A 212 3.50 -14.80 4.31
C GLU A 212 5.01 -14.67 4.13
N LYS A 213 5.75 -14.34 5.22
CA LYS A 213 7.22 -14.21 5.27
C LYS A 213 7.82 -13.16 4.34
N HIS A 214 7.00 -12.28 3.79
CA HIS A 214 7.46 -11.25 2.86
C HIS A 214 7.17 -9.85 3.40
N GLY A 215 5.93 -9.49 3.52
CA GLY A 215 5.55 -8.13 3.92
C GLY A 215 4.05 -7.93 3.88
N ILE A 216 3.65 -6.68 3.95
CA ILE A 216 2.25 -6.27 4.00
C ILE A 216 1.92 -5.40 2.79
N PHE A 217 0.70 -5.53 2.30
CA PHE A 217 0.14 -4.70 1.24
C PHE A 217 -1.15 -4.06 1.75
N ALA A 218 -1.25 -2.74 1.67
CA ALA A 218 -2.41 -1.99 2.12
C ALA A 218 -2.95 -1.08 1.03
N VAL A 219 -4.26 -0.89 1.00
CA VAL A 219 -4.94 0.07 0.13
C VAL A 219 -5.83 1.00 0.96
N ASP A 220 -5.89 2.28 0.57
CA ASP A 220 -6.83 3.24 1.15
C ASP A 220 -7.04 4.43 0.19
N ARG A 221 -7.90 5.38 0.62
CA ARG A 221 -8.20 6.62 -0.13
C ARG A 221 -6.97 7.50 -0.35
N ASP A 222 -5.97 7.46 0.53
CA ASP A 222 -4.67 8.10 0.34
C ASP A 222 -3.56 7.30 1.02
N VAL A 223 -2.31 7.70 0.75
CA VAL A 223 -1.12 6.98 1.22
C VAL A 223 -0.93 7.07 2.74
N MET A 224 -1.39 8.15 3.39
CA MET A 224 -1.32 8.31 4.84
C MET A 224 -2.25 7.31 5.52
N ALA A 225 -3.51 7.24 5.07
CA ALA A 225 -4.49 6.30 5.61
C ALA A 225 -4.04 4.83 5.42
N ALA A 226 -3.45 4.49 4.26
CA ALA A 226 -2.90 3.15 4.04
C ALA A 226 -1.73 2.85 5.00
N PHE A 227 -0.85 3.82 5.25
CA PHE A 227 0.23 3.69 6.21
C PHE A 227 -0.29 3.54 7.65
N ASP A 228 -1.29 4.34 8.05
CA ASP A 228 -1.86 4.32 9.40
C ASP A 228 -2.44 2.94 9.76
N GLN A 229 -3.11 2.27 8.82
CA GLN A 229 -3.58 0.89 9.01
C GLN A 229 -2.42 -0.07 9.31
N ILE A 230 -1.33 0.02 8.54
CA ILE A 230 -0.14 -0.82 8.75
C ILE A 230 0.49 -0.53 10.11
N ASP A 231 0.59 0.75 10.49
CA ASP A 231 1.21 1.17 11.76
C ASP A 231 0.45 0.64 12.98
N VAL A 232 -0.87 0.77 12.96
CA VAL A 232 -1.73 0.29 14.05
C VAL A 232 -1.71 -1.23 14.17
N LEU A 233 -1.77 -1.97 13.05
CA LEU A 233 -1.64 -3.42 13.04
C LEU A 233 -0.29 -3.87 13.58
N ASN A 234 0.79 -3.22 13.15
CA ASN A 234 2.14 -3.55 13.63
C ASN A 234 2.34 -3.19 15.09
N LYS A 235 1.72 -2.12 15.59
CA LYS A 235 1.70 -1.77 17.02
C LYS A 235 1.14 -2.90 17.87
N SER A 236 0.03 -3.49 17.46
CA SER A 236 -0.56 -4.65 18.13
C SER A 236 0.36 -5.87 18.12
N ALA A 237 1.00 -6.15 16.98
CA ALA A 237 1.96 -7.25 16.87
C ALA A 237 3.15 -7.04 17.82
N LEU A 238 3.67 -5.81 17.90
CA LEU A 238 4.75 -5.45 18.82
C LEU A 238 4.33 -5.64 20.30
N ILE A 239 3.13 -5.21 20.69
CA ILE A 239 2.60 -5.41 22.04
C ILE A 239 2.51 -6.90 22.36
N TYR A 240 1.97 -7.71 21.46
CA TYR A 240 1.88 -9.16 21.63
C TYR A 240 3.27 -9.79 21.85
N ILE A 241 4.23 -9.44 20.98
CA ILE A 241 5.61 -9.95 21.07
C ILE A 241 6.29 -9.50 22.37
N ALA A 242 6.11 -8.24 22.75
CA ALA A 242 6.66 -7.69 24.00
C ALA A 242 6.12 -8.45 25.23
N ALA A 243 4.79 -8.67 25.31
CA ALA A 243 4.17 -9.43 26.39
C ALA A 243 4.71 -10.88 26.43
N LYS A 244 4.85 -11.53 25.27
CA LYS A 244 5.43 -12.87 25.18
C LYS A 244 6.89 -12.91 25.67
N ASN A 245 7.66 -11.90 25.38
CA ASN A 245 9.06 -11.79 25.85
C ASN A 245 9.15 -11.53 27.36
N MET A 246 8.10 -10.95 27.97
CA MET A 246 7.99 -10.84 29.44
C MET A 246 7.62 -12.16 30.13
N GLY A 247 7.41 -13.24 29.37
CA GLY A 247 7.15 -14.58 29.90
C GLY A 247 5.69 -14.94 30.09
N PHE A 248 4.74 -14.11 29.64
CA PHE A 248 3.32 -14.42 29.73
C PHE A 248 2.59 -14.30 28.39
N LYS A 249 1.43 -14.94 28.26
CA LYS A 249 0.51 -14.75 27.17
C LYS A 249 -0.42 -13.61 27.55
N PRO A 250 -0.51 -12.52 26.74
CA PRO A 250 -1.47 -11.47 27.01
C PRO A 250 -2.91 -12.00 26.90
N ASP A 251 -3.78 -11.59 27.82
CA ASP A 251 -5.19 -11.96 27.77
C ASP A 251 -5.90 -11.29 26.60
N GLY A 252 -5.54 -10.04 26.32
CA GLY A 252 -6.20 -9.22 25.32
C GLY A 252 -7.58 -8.74 25.75
N MET A 253 -8.21 -7.92 24.92
CA MET A 253 -9.61 -7.53 25.12
C MET A 253 -10.53 -8.73 24.89
N SER A 254 -11.58 -8.87 25.75
CA SER A 254 -12.59 -9.90 25.57
C SER A 254 -13.48 -9.62 24.34
N GLN A 255 -14.24 -10.63 23.91
CA GLN A 255 -15.20 -10.47 22.81
C GLN A 255 -16.29 -9.44 23.15
N GLU A 256 -16.70 -9.39 24.44
CA GLU A 256 -17.68 -8.41 24.94
C GLU A 256 -17.12 -6.99 24.85
N GLN A 257 -15.87 -6.76 25.27
CA GLN A 257 -15.20 -5.47 25.16
C GLN A 257 -15.03 -5.03 23.72
N MET A 258 -14.61 -5.94 22.82
CA MET A 258 -14.51 -5.65 21.39
C MET A 258 -15.88 -5.33 20.76
N LYS A 259 -16.95 -5.99 21.20
CA LYS A 259 -18.32 -5.71 20.73
C LYS A 259 -18.82 -4.36 21.25
N GLU A 260 -18.61 -4.06 22.51
CA GLU A 260 -18.94 -2.77 23.11
C GLU A 260 -18.29 -1.62 22.33
N MET A 261 -17.00 -1.76 22.04
CA MET A 261 -16.25 -0.78 21.25
C MET A 261 -16.81 -0.66 19.83
N SER A 262 -17.15 -1.78 19.17
CA SER A 262 -17.73 -1.75 17.82
C SER A 262 -19.04 -0.96 17.78
N VAL A 263 -19.87 -1.09 18.82
CA VAL A 263 -21.12 -0.33 18.95
C VAL A 263 -20.82 1.16 19.23
N ALA A 264 -19.90 1.43 20.17
CA ALA A 264 -19.57 2.81 20.56
C ALA A 264 -18.98 3.64 19.42
N PHE A 265 -18.17 3.02 18.56
CA PHE A 265 -17.52 3.67 17.42
C PHE A 265 -18.25 3.45 16.08
N ASN A 266 -19.42 2.80 16.09
CA ASN A 266 -20.22 2.50 14.89
C ASN A 266 -19.37 1.79 13.80
N LEU A 267 -18.56 0.82 14.21
CA LEU A 267 -17.70 0.07 13.29
C LEU A 267 -18.51 -0.91 12.42
N PRO A 268 -18.08 -1.23 11.21
CA PRO A 268 -18.72 -2.25 10.38
C PRO A 268 -18.72 -3.61 11.12
N LYS A 269 -19.76 -4.40 10.83
CA LYS A 269 -19.96 -5.72 11.46
C LYS A 269 -19.06 -6.76 10.82
#